data_df20c3e6bf4ab25281b5ec81d4711dc9
#
_entry.id   df20c3e6bf4ab25281b5ec81d4711dc9
#
_cell.length_a   1.000
_cell.length_b   1.000
_cell.length_c   1.000
_cell.angle_alpha   90.00
_cell.angle_beta   90.00
_cell.angle_gamma   90.00
#
_symmetry.space_group_name_H-M   'P 1'
#
loop_
_entity.id
_entity.type
_entity.pdbx_description
1 polymer ?
#
loop_
_entity_poly.entity_id
_entity_poly.type
_entity_poly.pdbx_seq_one_letter_code
_entity_poly.pdbx_strand_id
1 'polypeptide(L)'
;AREMEADVSLDQAASRVRSESIKRGFFGKTQPAEYGGNPVSNLELTALRETLSAANNPLTSYVFGPGPGILHSASGELKERYLDPVLRGEKRGAFGFTEPDSAKRPTWARLNESESELTINGQKSYVTGGKTCDFVSVLVNVERHDSVKAGTAMVVIDRQAEGLVIDREFSSMEGGGHVSMLFNDVQVPVAQVIGNIGEGMPRALGNIGNVRMMVAAEAVGICSWVIDYIEQHLQTPHRSGAPLGDREGVR
;
A
#
# COMPACT_ATOMS: atom_id res chain seq x y z
N ALA A 1 -11.46 14.87 17.16
CA ALA A 1 -10.53 15.62 16.29
C ALA A 1 -10.40 17.11 16.66
N ARG A 2 -11.33 17.69 17.47
CA ARG A 2 -11.28 19.10 17.87
C ARG A 2 -10.53 19.39 19.18
N GLU A 3 -10.01 18.36 19.84
CA GLU A 3 -9.25 18.47 21.11
C GLU A 3 -7.89 17.79 20.99
N MET A 4 -7.17 18.01 19.89
CA MET A 4 -5.73 17.83 19.95
C MET A 4 -5.18 19.04 20.70
N GLU A 5 -4.75 18.83 21.94
CA GLU A 5 -3.91 19.79 22.65
C GLU A 5 -2.74 20.18 21.72
N ALA A 6 -2.46 21.45 21.62
CA ALA A 6 -1.54 22.03 20.65
C ALA A 6 -0.08 21.49 20.68
N ASP A 7 0.22 20.54 21.56
CA ASP A 7 1.56 19.99 21.82
C ASP A 7 1.70 18.47 21.50
N VAL A 8 0.69 17.81 20.93
CA VAL A 8 0.78 16.36 20.63
C VAL A 8 1.33 16.14 19.22
N SER A 9 2.49 15.50 19.11
CA SER A 9 3.05 15.14 17.80
C SER A 9 2.16 14.14 17.05
N LEU A 10 2.25 14.11 15.71
CA LEU A 10 1.51 13.15 14.87
C LEU A 10 1.79 11.71 15.30
N ASP A 11 3.03 11.38 15.65
CA ASP A 11 3.43 10.04 16.11
C ASP A 11 2.76 9.65 17.43
N GLN A 12 2.64 10.59 18.35
CA GLN A 12 1.93 10.36 19.62
C GLN A 12 0.43 10.16 19.40
N ALA A 13 -0.18 10.97 18.52
CA ALA A 13 -1.59 10.82 18.16
C ALA A 13 -1.84 9.48 17.46
N ALA A 14 -1.00 9.08 16.51
CA ALA A 14 -1.06 7.79 15.83
C ALA A 14 -0.91 6.62 16.82
N SER A 15 0.00 6.72 17.77
CA SER A 15 0.19 5.71 18.83
C SER A 15 -1.04 5.57 19.72
N ARG A 16 -1.69 6.69 20.11
CA ARG A 16 -2.96 6.67 20.87
C ARG A 16 -4.08 6.01 20.07
N VAL A 17 -4.26 6.37 18.78
CA VAL A 17 -5.27 5.76 17.92
C VAL A 17 -5.04 4.25 17.80
N ARG A 18 -3.81 3.82 17.58
CA ARG A 18 -3.47 2.39 17.51
C ARG A 18 -3.83 1.66 18.82
N SER A 19 -3.46 2.21 19.97
CA SER A 19 -3.76 1.63 21.28
C SER A 19 -5.26 1.50 21.51
N GLU A 20 -6.04 2.53 21.20
CA GLU A 20 -7.50 2.48 21.30
C GLU A 20 -8.13 1.52 20.30
N SER A 21 -7.59 1.44 19.09
CA SER A 21 -8.04 0.51 18.07
C SER A 21 -7.82 -0.95 18.48
N ILE A 22 -6.68 -1.26 19.10
CA ILE A 22 -6.40 -2.59 19.67
C ILE A 22 -7.41 -2.93 20.73
N LYS A 23 -7.62 -2.04 21.73
CA LYS A 23 -8.59 -2.26 22.82
C LYS A 23 -10.01 -2.50 22.32
N ARG A 24 -10.41 -1.83 21.25
CA ARG A 24 -11.76 -1.91 20.64
C ARG A 24 -11.88 -2.99 19.58
N GLY A 25 -10.81 -3.74 19.29
CA GLY A 25 -10.81 -4.84 18.34
C GLY A 25 -10.84 -4.44 16.86
N PHE A 26 -10.60 -3.16 16.52
CA PHE A 26 -10.51 -2.73 15.11
C PHE A 26 -9.15 -3.08 14.48
N PHE A 27 -8.08 -3.00 15.24
CA PHE A 27 -6.72 -3.21 14.73
C PHE A 27 -6.56 -4.60 14.10
N GLY A 28 -7.10 -5.64 14.72
CA GLY A 28 -7.04 -7.01 14.25
C GLY A 28 -7.95 -7.38 13.07
N LYS A 29 -8.80 -6.45 12.59
CA LYS A 29 -9.77 -6.77 11.53
C LYS A 29 -9.17 -7.06 10.16
N THR A 30 -7.93 -6.67 9.95
CA THR A 30 -7.14 -6.95 8.74
C THR A 30 -6.14 -8.08 8.92
N GLN A 31 -5.99 -8.60 10.14
CA GLN A 31 -4.99 -9.61 10.48
C GLN A 31 -5.61 -11.00 10.54
N PRO A 32 -4.90 -12.04 10.05
CA PRO A 32 -5.35 -13.41 10.18
C PRO A 32 -5.49 -13.84 11.65
N ALA A 33 -6.40 -14.76 11.92
CA ALA A 33 -6.68 -15.26 13.29
C ALA A 33 -5.46 -15.90 13.96
N GLU A 34 -4.60 -16.57 13.20
CA GLU A 34 -3.36 -17.18 13.67
C GLU A 34 -2.34 -16.18 14.23
N TYR A 35 -2.50 -14.88 13.91
CA TYR A 35 -1.70 -13.77 14.44
C TYR A 35 -2.45 -12.98 15.52
N GLY A 36 -3.51 -13.56 16.09
CA GLY A 36 -4.33 -12.90 17.10
C GLY A 36 -5.31 -11.88 16.54
N GLY A 37 -5.48 -11.86 15.21
CA GLY A 37 -6.47 -11.03 14.55
C GLY A 37 -7.88 -11.59 14.64
N ASN A 38 -8.86 -10.76 14.25
CA ASN A 38 -10.25 -11.12 14.07
C ASN A 38 -10.74 -10.62 12.71
N PRO A 39 -10.26 -11.24 11.61
CA PRO A 39 -10.49 -10.75 10.26
C PRO A 39 -11.99 -10.68 9.96
N VAL A 40 -12.36 -9.65 9.24
CA VAL A 40 -13.72 -9.47 8.73
C VAL A 40 -13.75 -9.69 7.21
N SER A 41 -14.95 -9.87 6.67
CA SER A 41 -15.15 -9.98 5.23
C SER A 41 -14.72 -8.68 4.51
N ASN A 42 -14.42 -8.78 3.22
CA ASN A 42 -14.12 -7.61 2.39
C ASN A 42 -15.28 -6.60 2.40
N LEU A 43 -16.53 -7.05 2.45
CA LEU A 43 -17.71 -6.19 2.55
C LEU A 43 -17.72 -5.38 3.85
N GLU A 44 -17.50 -6.04 4.99
CA GLU A 44 -17.45 -5.37 6.29
C GLU A 44 -16.27 -4.39 6.36
N LEU A 45 -15.10 -4.78 5.87
CA LEU A 45 -13.93 -3.90 5.86
C LEU A 45 -14.15 -2.67 4.96
N THR A 46 -14.85 -2.84 3.83
CA THR A 46 -15.24 -1.75 2.92
C THR A 46 -16.17 -0.77 3.64
N ALA A 47 -17.23 -1.26 4.29
CA ALA A 47 -18.17 -0.42 5.04
C ALA A 47 -17.50 0.32 6.21
N LEU A 48 -16.60 -0.34 6.93
CA LEU A 48 -15.83 0.28 8.01
C LEU A 48 -14.91 1.40 7.49
N ARG A 49 -14.23 1.19 6.36
CA ARG A 49 -13.36 2.21 5.76
C ARG A 49 -14.14 3.42 5.25
N GLU A 50 -15.25 3.20 4.57
CA GLU A 50 -16.17 4.27 4.14
C GLU A 50 -16.61 5.13 5.33
N THR A 51 -17.12 4.47 6.38
CA THR A 51 -17.59 5.15 7.60
C THR A 51 -16.49 5.97 8.29
N LEU A 52 -15.28 5.40 8.40
CA LEU A 52 -14.15 6.09 9.02
C LEU A 52 -13.68 7.28 8.15
N SER A 53 -13.67 7.12 6.85
CA SER A 53 -13.22 8.17 5.92
C SER A 53 -14.20 9.34 5.84
N ALA A 54 -15.49 9.11 6.11
CA ALA A 54 -16.49 10.17 6.26
C ALA A 54 -16.20 11.12 7.45
N ALA A 55 -15.35 10.73 8.39
CA ALA A 55 -14.87 11.64 9.44
C ALA A 55 -13.76 12.59 8.96
N ASN A 56 -13.20 12.39 7.78
CA ASN A 56 -12.08 13.13 7.17
C ASN A 56 -10.95 13.43 8.17
N ASN A 57 -10.46 12.40 8.83
CA ASN A 57 -9.42 12.52 9.84
C ASN A 57 -8.13 11.84 9.36
N PRO A 58 -6.97 12.53 9.35
CA PRO A 58 -5.70 11.97 8.87
C PRO A 58 -5.21 10.77 9.69
N LEU A 59 -5.78 10.55 10.89
CA LEU A 59 -5.42 9.42 11.75
C LEU A 59 -6.19 8.13 11.44
N THR A 60 -7.14 8.13 10.49
CA THR A 60 -7.92 6.93 10.12
C THR A 60 -7.05 5.79 9.61
N SER A 61 -5.93 6.11 8.95
CA SER A 61 -4.95 5.12 8.47
C SER A 61 -4.29 4.27 9.57
N TYR A 62 -4.34 4.71 10.83
CA TYR A 62 -3.77 4.00 11.97
C TYR A 62 -4.77 3.11 12.71
N VAL A 63 -6.03 3.06 12.27
CA VAL A 63 -7.09 2.27 12.93
C VAL A 63 -6.93 0.78 12.65
N PHE A 64 -6.63 0.41 11.41
CA PHE A 64 -6.43 -1.00 11.06
C PHE A 64 -4.96 -1.37 11.12
N GLY A 65 -4.69 -2.57 11.63
CA GLY A 65 -3.35 -3.13 11.63
C GLY A 65 -2.87 -3.51 10.21
N PRO A 66 -1.58 -3.80 10.06
CA PRO A 66 -1.06 -4.28 8.79
C PRO A 66 -1.66 -5.64 8.44
N GLY A 67 -2.18 -5.76 7.23
CA GLY A 67 -2.61 -7.03 6.67
C GLY A 67 -1.47 -7.73 5.91
N PRO A 68 -1.63 -9.01 5.56
CA PRO A 68 -0.60 -9.79 4.86
C PRO A 68 -0.34 -9.28 3.43
N GLY A 69 -1.30 -8.61 2.79
CA GLY A 69 -1.17 -8.12 1.42
C GLY A 69 -0.74 -9.22 0.46
N ILE A 70 0.24 -8.91 -0.39
CA ILE A 70 0.80 -9.86 -1.37
C ILE A 70 1.52 -11.04 -0.70
N LEU A 71 1.93 -10.90 0.56
CA LEU A 71 2.60 -11.96 1.33
C LEU A 71 1.66 -13.01 1.92
N HIS A 72 0.34 -12.92 1.71
CA HIS A 72 -0.65 -13.83 2.30
C HIS A 72 -0.37 -15.33 2.08
N SER A 73 0.36 -15.66 1.03
CA SER A 73 0.77 -17.02 0.70
C SER A 73 2.25 -17.31 0.93
N ALA A 74 2.95 -16.42 1.62
CA ALA A 74 4.34 -16.65 1.99
C ALA A 74 4.44 -17.80 2.99
N SER A 75 5.45 -18.66 2.81
CA SER A 75 5.71 -19.82 3.66
C SER A 75 7.22 -19.93 3.94
N GLY A 76 7.59 -20.80 4.90
CA GLY A 76 9.00 -21.00 5.24
C GLY A 76 9.72 -19.70 5.58
N GLU A 77 10.92 -19.54 5.06
CA GLU A 77 11.79 -18.38 5.31
C GLU A 77 11.14 -17.04 4.91
N LEU A 78 10.36 -17.00 3.81
CA LEU A 78 9.62 -15.78 3.42
C LEU A 78 8.63 -15.34 4.47
N LYS A 79 7.92 -16.30 5.08
CA LYS A 79 6.97 -16.02 6.16
C LYS A 79 7.71 -15.43 7.36
N GLU A 80 8.74 -16.12 7.84
CA GLU A 80 9.49 -15.72 9.05
C GLU A 80 10.20 -14.37 8.87
N ARG A 81 10.77 -14.12 7.69
CA ARG A 81 11.60 -12.95 7.43
C ARG A 81 10.80 -11.70 7.06
N TYR A 82 9.63 -11.87 6.43
CA TYR A 82 8.85 -10.75 5.91
C TYR A 82 7.40 -10.70 6.41
N LEU A 83 6.62 -11.79 6.30
CA LEU A 83 5.20 -11.76 6.66
C LEU A 83 5.00 -11.56 8.16
N ASP A 84 5.65 -12.37 8.99
CA ASP A 84 5.51 -12.29 10.44
C ASP A 84 5.91 -10.91 11.00
N PRO A 85 7.06 -10.33 10.60
CA PRO A 85 7.43 -8.97 11.01
C PRO A 85 6.48 -7.88 10.51
N VAL A 86 5.90 -8.03 9.30
CA VAL A 86 4.88 -7.08 8.80
C VAL A 86 3.64 -7.14 9.69
N LEU A 87 3.13 -8.32 10.00
CA LEU A 87 1.92 -8.47 10.82
C LEU A 87 2.12 -8.00 12.26
N ARG A 88 3.35 -8.05 12.79
CA ARG A 88 3.71 -7.44 14.08
C ARG A 88 3.97 -5.93 13.99
N GLY A 89 4.00 -5.35 12.78
CA GLY A 89 4.30 -3.93 12.56
C GLY A 89 5.78 -3.56 12.71
N GLU A 90 6.67 -4.55 12.66
CA GLU A 90 8.14 -4.41 12.77
C GLU A 90 8.78 -4.05 11.42
N LYS A 91 8.19 -4.52 10.31
CA LYS A 91 8.62 -4.22 8.95
C LYS A 91 7.49 -3.63 8.11
N ARG A 92 7.87 -2.86 7.11
CA ARG A 92 6.99 -2.29 6.09
C ARG A 92 7.40 -2.76 4.72
N GLY A 93 6.46 -3.36 3.99
CA GLY A 93 6.64 -3.72 2.59
C GLY A 93 6.10 -2.64 1.66
N ALA A 94 6.74 -2.47 0.52
CA ALA A 94 6.21 -1.73 -0.62
C ALA A 94 5.84 -2.67 -1.76
N PHE A 95 5.06 -2.18 -2.72
CA PHE A 95 4.57 -2.97 -3.86
C PHE A 95 4.96 -2.32 -5.19
N GLY A 96 5.82 -2.98 -5.95
CA GLY A 96 6.34 -2.54 -7.24
C GLY A 96 5.65 -3.24 -8.41
N PHE A 97 4.60 -2.62 -8.96
CA PHE A 97 3.85 -3.15 -10.10
C PHE A 97 3.99 -2.29 -11.34
N THR A 98 3.65 -1.00 -11.23
CA THR A 98 3.60 -0.06 -12.35
C THR A 98 4.99 0.25 -12.88
N GLU A 99 5.10 0.36 -14.18
CA GLU A 99 6.32 0.74 -14.89
C GLU A 99 6.13 2.08 -15.58
N PRO A 100 7.18 2.90 -15.72
CA PRO A 100 7.09 4.16 -16.46
C PRO A 100 6.92 3.89 -17.96
N ASP A 101 6.19 4.77 -18.67
CA ASP A 101 6.02 4.67 -20.12
C ASP A 101 7.36 4.73 -20.89
N SER A 102 8.38 5.33 -20.26
CA SER A 102 9.74 5.40 -20.81
C SER A 102 10.55 4.11 -20.68
N ALA A 103 10.04 3.10 -19.97
CA ALA A 103 10.75 1.83 -19.81
C ALA A 103 10.93 1.13 -21.17
N LYS A 104 12.17 0.84 -21.54
CA LYS A 104 12.49 0.19 -22.83
C LYS A 104 11.93 -1.24 -22.92
N ARG A 105 11.77 -1.90 -21.79
CA ARG A 105 11.14 -3.21 -21.65
C ARG A 105 10.58 -3.36 -20.23
N PRO A 106 9.59 -4.25 -20.03
CA PRO A 106 9.11 -4.58 -18.69
C PRO A 106 10.24 -5.10 -17.79
N THR A 107 10.14 -4.81 -16.48
CA THR A 107 11.07 -5.32 -15.47
C THR A 107 11.18 -6.84 -15.59
N TRP A 108 12.39 -7.34 -15.65
CA TRP A 108 12.68 -8.75 -15.93
C TRP A 108 13.71 -9.31 -14.95
N ALA A 109 13.71 -10.62 -14.83
CA ALA A 109 14.64 -11.37 -14.03
C ALA A 109 15.20 -12.53 -14.86
N ARG A 110 16.49 -12.82 -14.73
CA ARG A 110 17.11 -13.99 -15.34
C ARG A 110 17.49 -14.99 -14.27
N LEU A 111 17.05 -16.23 -14.46
CA LEU A 111 17.51 -17.36 -13.67
C LEU A 111 18.94 -17.72 -14.04
N ASN A 112 19.76 -18.03 -13.04
CA ASN A 112 21.06 -18.64 -13.27
C ASN A 112 20.90 -20.12 -13.74
N GLU A 113 21.99 -20.77 -14.15
CA GLU A 113 21.98 -22.16 -14.65
C GLU A 113 21.46 -23.17 -13.63
N SER A 114 21.72 -22.95 -12.33
CA SER A 114 21.25 -23.81 -11.24
C SER A 114 19.82 -23.52 -10.81
N GLU A 115 19.14 -22.55 -11.43
CA GLU A 115 17.79 -22.08 -11.07
C GLU A 115 17.63 -21.70 -9.58
N SER A 116 18.71 -21.30 -8.92
CA SER A 116 18.74 -20.94 -7.50
C SER A 116 18.69 -19.44 -7.23
N GLU A 117 19.01 -18.62 -8.25
CA GLU A 117 19.13 -17.17 -8.13
C GLU A 117 18.56 -16.44 -9.34
N LEU A 118 18.00 -15.27 -9.09
CA LEU A 118 17.46 -14.32 -10.07
C LEU A 118 18.35 -13.08 -10.12
N THR A 119 18.72 -12.65 -11.32
CA THR A 119 19.31 -11.31 -11.58
C THR A 119 18.22 -10.42 -12.14
N ILE A 120 17.86 -9.37 -11.41
CA ILE A 120 16.70 -8.49 -11.72
C ILE A 120 17.18 -7.17 -12.29
N ASN A 121 16.56 -6.75 -13.41
CA ASN A 121 16.80 -5.49 -14.09
C ASN A 121 15.48 -4.83 -14.49
N GLY A 122 15.44 -3.51 -14.44
CA GLY A 122 14.28 -2.75 -14.88
C GLY A 122 13.96 -1.56 -13.99
N GLN A 123 12.70 -1.11 -14.06
CA GLN A 123 12.25 0.08 -13.35
C GLN A 123 10.78 -0.05 -12.93
N LYS A 124 10.48 0.35 -11.70
CA LYS A 124 9.10 0.51 -11.21
C LYS A 124 8.83 1.95 -10.82
N SER A 125 7.62 2.43 -11.11
CA SER A 125 7.17 3.78 -10.78
C SER A 125 5.99 3.77 -9.84
N TYR A 126 5.81 4.90 -9.13
CA TYR A 126 4.72 5.09 -8.17
C TYR A 126 4.68 4.04 -7.07
N VAL A 127 5.86 3.60 -6.62
CA VAL A 127 6.00 2.65 -5.50
C VAL A 127 5.69 3.39 -4.21
N THR A 128 4.49 3.19 -3.69
CA THR A 128 4.03 3.82 -2.44
C THR A 128 4.83 3.31 -1.25
N GLY A 129 5.31 4.24 -0.41
CA GLY A 129 6.13 3.91 0.76
C GLY A 129 7.54 3.42 0.45
N GLY A 130 7.94 3.37 -0.83
CA GLY A 130 9.21 2.81 -1.26
C GLY A 130 10.45 3.52 -0.71
N LYS A 131 10.31 4.77 -0.25
CA LYS A 131 11.41 5.50 0.42
C LYS A 131 11.76 4.91 1.79
N THR A 132 10.74 4.46 2.53
CA THR A 132 10.85 4.06 3.95
C THR A 132 10.51 2.60 4.19
N CYS A 133 10.31 1.80 3.14
CA CYS A 133 10.06 0.37 3.28
C CYS A 133 11.33 -0.39 3.68
N ASP A 134 11.14 -1.55 4.28
CA ASP A 134 12.22 -2.49 4.59
C ASP A 134 12.48 -3.44 3.41
N PHE A 135 11.46 -3.68 2.59
CA PHE A 135 11.53 -4.49 1.37
C PHE A 135 10.47 -4.04 0.36
N VAL A 136 10.66 -4.43 -0.90
CA VAL A 136 9.68 -4.25 -1.97
C VAL A 136 9.32 -5.58 -2.61
N SER A 137 8.02 -5.84 -2.80
CA SER A 137 7.52 -6.97 -3.59
C SER A 137 7.31 -6.52 -5.03
N VAL A 138 8.05 -7.09 -5.96
CA VAL A 138 8.15 -6.62 -7.35
C VAL A 138 7.62 -7.66 -8.32
N LEU A 139 6.76 -7.25 -9.26
CA LEU A 139 6.38 -8.07 -10.40
C LEU A 139 7.48 -8.03 -11.46
N VAL A 140 8.01 -9.20 -11.83
CA VAL A 140 9.04 -9.37 -12.84
C VAL A 140 8.64 -10.40 -13.89
N ASN A 141 9.15 -10.23 -15.13
CA ASN A 141 9.09 -11.25 -16.16
C ASN A 141 10.34 -12.13 -16.05
N VAL A 142 10.16 -13.42 -15.85
CA VAL A 142 11.27 -14.36 -15.62
C VAL A 142 11.68 -15.02 -16.92
N GLU A 143 12.98 -15.02 -17.19
CA GLU A 143 13.64 -15.73 -18.27
C GLU A 143 14.62 -16.73 -17.68
N ARG A 144 14.75 -17.91 -18.31
CA ARG A 144 15.80 -18.87 -17.99
C ARG A 144 17.16 -18.39 -18.48
N HIS A 145 18.22 -19.03 -18.07
CA HIS A 145 19.59 -18.70 -18.50
C HIS A 145 19.75 -18.70 -20.03
N ASP A 146 19.01 -19.55 -20.75
CA ASP A 146 18.95 -19.63 -22.22
C ASP A 146 17.99 -18.59 -22.86
N SER A 147 17.49 -17.64 -22.08
CA SER A 147 16.54 -16.60 -22.49
C SER A 147 15.14 -17.08 -22.84
N VAL A 148 14.80 -18.35 -22.54
CA VAL A 148 13.43 -18.86 -22.66
C VAL A 148 12.55 -18.26 -21.56
N LYS A 149 11.37 -17.75 -21.94
CA LYS A 149 10.40 -17.18 -20.99
C LYS A 149 9.88 -18.24 -20.04
N ALA A 150 9.98 -17.99 -18.74
CA ALA A 150 9.47 -18.87 -17.68
C ALA A 150 8.15 -18.36 -17.05
N GLY A 151 7.68 -17.16 -17.42
CA GLY A 151 6.45 -16.56 -16.90
C GLY A 151 6.72 -15.33 -16.04
N THR A 152 5.76 -14.97 -15.19
CA THR A 152 5.91 -13.83 -14.25
C THR A 152 6.09 -14.32 -12.82
N ALA A 153 6.81 -13.57 -12.00
CA ALA A 153 6.96 -13.85 -10.57
C ALA A 153 6.76 -12.57 -9.74
N MET A 154 6.25 -12.74 -8.52
CA MET A 154 6.35 -11.73 -7.47
C MET A 154 7.57 -12.06 -6.63
N VAL A 155 8.51 -11.14 -6.56
CA VAL A 155 9.80 -11.33 -5.88
C VAL A 155 9.94 -10.33 -4.75
N VAL A 156 10.32 -10.78 -3.57
CA VAL A 156 10.64 -9.90 -2.43
C VAL A 156 12.10 -9.50 -2.53
N ILE A 157 12.37 -8.21 -2.45
CA ILE A 157 13.71 -7.64 -2.53
C ILE A 157 13.92 -6.73 -1.33
N ASP A 158 14.97 -6.98 -0.55
CA ASP A 158 15.32 -6.11 0.56
C ASP A 158 15.62 -4.70 0.05
N ARG A 159 15.18 -3.67 0.78
CA ARG A 159 15.37 -2.27 0.39
C ARG A 159 16.85 -1.89 0.22
N GLN A 160 17.73 -2.57 0.97
CA GLN A 160 19.17 -2.35 0.95
C GLN A 160 19.91 -3.27 -0.03
N ALA A 161 19.20 -4.02 -0.88
CA ALA A 161 19.83 -4.90 -1.87
C ALA A 161 20.74 -4.07 -2.80
N GLU A 162 21.92 -4.59 -3.09
CA GLU A 162 22.84 -3.98 -4.05
C GLU A 162 22.16 -3.87 -5.42
N GLY A 163 22.33 -2.73 -6.09
CA GLY A 163 21.70 -2.45 -7.37
C GLY A 163 20.27 -1.89 -7.29
N LEU A 164 19.61 -1.89 -6.11
CA LEU A 164 18.30 -1.26 -5.92
C LEU A 164 18.45 0.22 -5.53
N VAL A 165 18.04 1.11 -6.43
CA VAL A 165 18.20 2.56 -6.28
C VAL A 165 16.85 3.27 -6.38
N ILE A 166 16.63 4.28 -5.53
CA ILE A 166 15.56 5.27 -5.75
C ILE A 166 16.05 6.25 -6.81
N ASP A 167 15.36 6.27 -7.94
CA ASP A 167 15.68 7.14 -9.07
C ASP A 167 14.99 8.51 -8.92
N ARG A 168 13.73 8.49 -8.48
CA ARG A 168 12.90 9.69 -8.39
C ARG A 168 11.89 9.60 -7.26
N GLU A 169 11.65 10.74 -6.61
CA GLU A 169 10.53 10.93 -5.68
C GLU A 169 9.42 11.73 -6.37
N PHE A 170 8.17 11.33 -6.15
CA PHE A 170 6.99 12.03 -6.67
C PHE A 170 6.31 12.78 -5.53
N SER A 171 5.99 14.04 -5.78
CA SER A 171 5.12 14.82 -4.89
C SER A 171 3.66 14.61 -5.24
N SER A 172 2.81 14.50 -4.24
CA SER A 172 1.36 14.46 -4.37
C SER A 172 0.72 15.59 -3.55
N MET A 173 -0.59 15.80 -3.72
CA MET A 173 -1.33 16.77 -2.89
C MET A 173 -1.30 16.42 -1.40
N GLU A 174 -1.08 15.15 -1.07
CA GLU A 174 -0.95 14.67 0.31
C GLU A 174 0.49 14.71 0.85
N GLY A 175 1.42 15.32 0.11
CA GLY A 175 2.79 15.57 0.58
C GLY A 175 3.84 14.54 0.17
N GLY A 176 3.57 13.60 -0.73
CA GLY A 176 4.56 12.66 -1.24
C GLY A 176 4.27 11.20 -0.87
N GLY A 177 5.30 10.35 -0.94
CA GLY A 177 5.20 8.94 -0.55
C GLY A 177 5.31 7.94 -1.69
N HIS A 178 5.44 8.40 -2.93
CA HIS A 178 5.70 7.54 -4.10
C HIS A 178 7.12 7.76 -4.62
N VAL A 179 7.74 6.67 -5.05
CA VAL A 179 9.08 6.73 -5.66
C VAL A 179 9.13 5.91 -6.95
N SER A 180 10.09 6.24 -7.80
CA SER A 180 10.57 5.36 -8.87
C SER A 180 11.80 4.60 -8.37
N MET A 181 11.86 3.31 -8.67
CA MET A 181 12.95 2.42 -8.29
C MET A 181 13.60 1.82 -9.53
N LEU A 182 14.92 1.86 -9.59
CA LEU A 182 15.73 1.17 -10.59
C LEU A 182 16.30 -0.11 -9.99
N PHE A 183 16.32 -1.15 -10.80
CA PHE A 183 16.92 -2.45 -10.49
C PHE A 183 18.06 -2.67 -11.48
N ASN A 184 19.29 -2.66 -11.00
CA ASN A 184 20.50 -2.81 -11.80
C ASN A 184 21.25 -4.06 -11.33
N ASP A 185 21.03 -5.18 -12.02
CA ASP A 185 21.61 -6.49 -11.72
C ASP A 185 21.41 -6.94 -10.25
N VAL A 186 20.23 -6.66 -9.69
CA VAL A 186 19.90 -7.04 -8.32
C VAL A 186 19.82 -8.55 -8.19
N GLN A 187 20.70 -9.13 -7.36
CA GLN A 187 20.76 -10.56 -7.11
C GLN A 187 19.78 -10.95 -6.01
N VAL A 188 18.94 -11.96 -6.28
CA VAL A 188 17.92 -12.41 -5.33
C VAL A 188 17.79 -13.93 -5.38
N PRO A 189 17.88 -14.66 -4.26
CA PRO A 189 17.59 -16.09 -4.23
C PRO A 189 16.17 -16.41 -4.72
N VAL A 190 15.98 -17.50 -5.46
CA VAL A 190 14.66 -17.97 -5.90
C VAL A 190 13.72 -18.23 -4.70
N ALA A 191 14.26 -18.53 -3.53
CA ALA A 191 13.51 -18.65 -2.29
C ALA A 191 12.74 -17.36 -1.91
N GLN A 192 13.08 -16.20 -2.49
CA GLN A 192 12.34 -14.94 -2.31
C GLN A 192 11.20 -14.73 -3.32
N VAL A 193 10.89 -15.72 -4.15
CA VAL A 193 9.69 -15.72 -5.00
C VAL A 193 8.47 -16.07 -4.15
N ILE A 194 7.43 -15.25 -4.21
CA ILE A 194 6.15 -15.51 -3.53
C ILE A 194 5.34 -16.50 -4.36
N GLY A 195 5.19 -17.72 -3.88
CA GLY A 195 4.59 -18.84 -4.63
C GLY A 195 5.53 -19.37 -5.69
N ASN A 196 5.06 -19.55 -6.93
CA ASN A 196 5.83 -20.13 -8.02
C ASN A 196 6.07 -19.12 -9.16
N ILE A 197 7.14 -19.33 -9.92
CA ILE A 197 7.32 -18.65 -11.21
C ILE A 197 6.17 -19.08 -12.14
N GLY A 198 5.57 -18.11 -12.83
CA GLY A 198 4.33 -18.26 -13.61
C GLY A 198 3.09 -17.70 -12.91
N GLU A 199 3.11 -17.54 -11.58
CA GLU A 199 1.96 -17.07 -10.79
C GLU A 199 2.00 -15.56 -10.46
N GLY A 200 3.04 -14.84 -10.88
CA GLY A 200 3.27 -13.46 -10.48
C GLY A 200 2.12 -12.52 -10.83
N MET A 201 1.66 -12.54 -12.08
CA MET A 201 0.57 -11.65 -12.54
C MET A 201 -0.77 -11.94 -11.83
N PRO A 202 -1.28 -13.18 -11.76
CA PRO A 202 -2.50 -13.46 -10.99
C PRO A 202 -2.44 -13.00 -9.54
N ARG A 203 -1.30 -13.22 -8.86
CA ARG A 203 -1.10 -12.77 -7.46
C ARG A 203 -1.13 -11.26 -7.35
N ALA A 204 -0.42 -10.56 -8.24
CA ALA A 204 -0.39 -9.10 -8.26
C ALA A 204 -1.79 -8.51 -8.48
N LEU A 205 -2.56 -9.03 -9.46
CA LEU A 205 -3.91 -8.56 -9.76
C LEU A 205 -4.89 -8.83 -8.60
N GLY A 206 -4.78 -9.96 -7.92
CA GLY A 206 -5.56 -10.25 -6.72
C GLY A 206 -5.32 -9.24 -5.61
N ASN A 207 -4.04 -8.92 -5.34
CA ASN A 207 -3.68 -7.89 -4.36
C ASN A 207 -4.20 -6.50 -4.78
N ILE A 208 -4.05 -6.11 -6.04
CA ILE A 208 -4.54 -4.83 -6.57
C ILE A 208 -6.07 -4.74 -6.46
N GLY A 209 -6.81 -5.82 -6.75
CA GLY A 209 -8.26 -5.85 -6.64
C GLY A 209 -8.74 -5.47 -5.23
N ASN A 210 -8.14 -6.07 -4.19
CA ASN A 210 -8.44 -5.76 -2.80
C ASN A 210 -8.10 -4.29 -2.45
N VAL A 211 -6.93 -3.80 -2.85
CA VAL A 211 -6.52 -2.41 -2.60
C VAL A 211 -7.47 -1.42 -3.27
N ARG A 212 -7.86 -1.65 -4.53
CA ARG A 212 -8.80 -0.78 -5.26
C ARG A 212 -10.15 -0.67 -4.57
N MET A 213 -10.67 -1.77 -4.03
CA MET A 213 -11.93 -1.78 -3.29
C MET A 213 -11.84 -0.92 -2.02
N MET A 214 -10.73 -1.01 -1.27
CA MET A 214 -10.51 -0.20 -0.07
C MET A 214 -10.38 1.28 -0.39
N VAL A 215 -9.61 1.63 -1.44
CA VAL A 215 -9.45 3.02 -1.89
C VAL A 215 -10.78 3.62 -2.38
N ALA A 216 -11.60 2.84 -3.09
CA ALA A 216 -12.93 3.28 -3.52
C ALA A 216 -13.84 3.59 -2.32
N ALA A 217 -13.84 2.74 -1.29
CA ALA A 217 -14.59 2.98 -0.07
C ALA A 217 -14.14 4.27 0.66
N GLU A 218 -12.84 4.46 0.77
CA GLU A 218 -12.27 5.68 1.37
C GLU A 218 -12.68 6.92 0.58
N ALA A 219 -12.64 6.88 -0.75
CA ALA A 219 -13.06 7.98 -1.61
C ALA A 219 -14.54 8.31 -1.42
N VAL A 220 -15.42 7.32 -1.35
CA VAL A 220 -16.87 7.53 -1.11
C VAL A 220 -17.10 8.19 0.24
N GLY A 221 -16.44 7.73 1.30
CA GLY A 221 -16.54 8.35 2.62
C GLY A 221 -16.09 9.81 2.62
N ILE A 222 -14.95 10.11 1.97
CA ILE A 222 -14.46 11.50 1.84
C ILE A 222 -15.45 12.35 1.04
N CYS A 223 -16.03 11.83 -0.05
CA CYS A 223 -17.05 12.55 -0.82
C CYS A 223 -18.27 12.89 0.04
N SER A 224 -18.73 11.99 0.89
CA SER A 224 -19.83 12.24 1.82
C SER A 224 -19.49 13.41 2.77
N TRP A 225 -18.30 13.39 3.36
CA TRP A 225 -17.82 14.49 4.19
C TRP A 225 -17.76 15.83 3.43
N VAL A 226 -17.28 15.81 2.17
CA VAL A 226 -17.20 17.02 1.34
C VAL A 226 -18.58 17.61 1.08
N ILE A 227 -19.59 16.77 0.80
CA ILE A 227 -20.97 17.23 0.58
C ILE A 227 -21.49 17.93 1.84
N ASP A 228 -21.40 17.28 3.00
CA ASP A 228 -21.85 17.87 4.27
C ASP A 228 -21.13 19.18 4.59
N TYR A 229 -19.82 19.24 4.31
CA TYR A 229 -19.02 20.45 4.50
C TYR A 229 -19.46 21.60 3.58
N ILE A 230 -19.71 21.30 2.30
CA ILE A 230 -20.18 22.28 1.31
C ILE A 230 -21.56 22.79 1.69
N GLU A 231 -22.50 21.92 2.09
CA GLU A 231 -23.83 22.34 2.54
C GLU A 231 -23.75 23.33 3.70
N GLN A 232 -22.93 23.05 4.70
CA GLN A 232 -22.71 23.97 5.82
C GLN A 232 -22.05 25.28 5.38
N HIS A 233 -21.06 25.22 4.48
CA HIS A 233 -20.38 26.39 3.96
C HIS A 233 -21.32 27.29 3.15
N LEU A 234 -22.18 26.71 2.35
CA LEU A 234 -23.14 27.46 1.52
C LEU A 234 -24.21 28.23 2.34
N GLN A 235 -24.45 27.81 3.58
CA GLN A 235 -25.34 28.50 4.51
C GLN A 235 -24.68 29.71 5.21
N THR A 236 -23.35 29.83 5.15
CA THR A 236 -22.64 30.96 5.77
C THR A 236 -22.81 32.23 4.96
N PRO A 237 -23.01 33.41 5.63
CA PRO A 237 -23.11 34.69 4.93
C PRO A 237 -21.84 34.99 4.13
N HIS A 238 -22.02 35.29 2.85
CA HIS A 238 -20.95 35.82 2.01
C HIS A 238 -20.79 37.34 2.27
N ARG A 239 -19.66 37.93 1.82
CA ARG A 239 -19.42 39.38 1.92
C ARG A 239 -20.52 40.26 1.30
N SER A 240 -21.43 39.70 0.51
CA SER A 240 -22.65 40.38 -0.01
C SER A 240 -23.79 40.42 1.00
N GLY A 241 -23.66 39.79 2.18
CA GLY A 241 -24.69 39.73 3.22
C GLY A 241 -25.66 38.54 3.10
N ALA A 242 -25.72 37.87 1.94
CA ALA A 242 -26.57 36.69 1.73
C ALA A 242 -25.73 35.40 1.64
N PRO A 243 -26.27 34.23 2.04
CA PRO A 243 -25.65 32.96 1.84
C PRO A 243 -25.36 32.66 0.36
N LEU A 244 -24.26 31.94 0.07
CA LEU A 244 -23.96 31.54 -1.30
C LEU A 244 -25.01 30.54 -1.85
N GLY A 245 -25.63 29.76 -0.99
CA GLY A 245 -26.67 28.78 -1.32
C GLY A 245 -27.95 29.42 -1.84
N ASP A 246 -28.17 30.75 -1.63
CA ASP A 246 -29.36 31.48 -2.16
C ASP A 246 -29.21 31.85 -3.63
N ARG A 247 -28.02 31.64 -4.23
CA ARG A 247 -27.78 32.00 -5.62
C ARG A 247 -28.32 30.92 -6.56
N GLU A 248 -28.98 31.38 -7.63
CA GLU A 248 -29.42 30.53 -8.73
C GLU A 248 -28.21 29.83 -9.34
N GLY A 249 -28.30 28.51 -9.53
CA GLY A 249 -27.22 27.66 -10.03
C GLY A 249 -26.27 27.07 -8.97
N VAL A 250 -26.48 27.40 -7.69
CA VAL A 250 -25.78 26.74 -6.54
C VAL A 250 -26.68 25.72 -5.86
N ARG A 251 -28.00 25.81 -6.03
CA ARG A 251 -29.02 24.90 -5.50
C ARG A 251 -29.07 23.57 -6.23
#